data_84faa6048e650f6673ca2ca4922389a4
#
_entry.id   84faa6048e650f6673ca2ca4922389a4
#
_cell.length_a   1.000
_cell.length_b   1.000
_cell.length_c   1.000
_cell.angle_alpha   90.00
_cell.angle_beta   90.00
_cell.angle_gamma   90.00
#
_symmetry.space_group_name_H-M   'P 1'
#
loop_
_entity.id
_entity.type
_entity.pdbx_description
1 polymer ?
#
loop_
_entity_poly.entity_id
_entity_poly.type
_entity_poly.pdbx_seq_one_letter_code
_entity_poly.pdbx_strand_id
1 'polypeptide(L)'
;VDLAFMLKPGIGYIHVTNFMETTSHEVQDALDKFQAYPGGLRGLVLDLRGNPGGLLNEAVNMADKFLQKGQIVVSQRGRAFPDQVYRVTNGEEGTYKYPIVVIVNRNTASAAEIVSGALQDHDRALIVGETTFGKGLVQTVFQIPENTGLALTTYHYYTPSGRLIQRSYDHVSLYDYYYVRDDAKKADKPRTASLFASM
;
A
#
# COMPACT_ATOMS: atom_id res chain seq x y z
N VAL A 1 -4.85 -9.34 -10.10
CA VAL A 1 -3.56 -9.21 -10.83
C VAL A 1 -3.85 -9.30 -12.32
N ASP A 2 -3.39 -8.32 -13.10
CA ASP A 2 -3.58 -8.34 -14.55
C ASP A 2 -2.31 -8.74 -15.33
N LEU A 3 -1.14 -8.47 -14.76
CA LEU A 3 0.14 -8.82 -15.35
C LEU A 3 1.08 -9.45 -14.32
N ALA A 4 1.62 -10.62 -14.64
CA ALA A 4 2.68 -11.26 -13.86
C ALA A 4 3.62 -12.03 -14.81
N PHE A 5 4.89 -11.61 -14.87
CA PHE A 5 5.90 -12.21 -15.74
C PHE A 5 7.33 -11.96 -15.26
N MET A 6 8.27 -12.74 -15.76
CA MET A 6 9.71 -12.50 -15.54
C MET A 6 10.17 -11.37 -16.45
N LEU A 7 10.51 -10.22 -15.88
CA LEU A 7 11.04 -9.05 -16.61
C LEU A 7 12.41 -9.37 -17.26
N LYS A 8 13.23 -10.11 -16.53
CA LYS A 8 14.50 -10.70 -16.96
C LYS A 8 14.84 -11.87 -16.02
N PRO A 9 15.82 -12.73 -16.34
CA PRO A 9 16.16 -13.86 -15.47
C PRO A 9 16.37 -13.45 -14.02
N GLY A 10 15.52 -13.99 -13.13
CA GLY A 10 15.53 -13.75 -11.68
C GLY A 10 14.82 -12.46 -11.24
N ILE A 11 14.25 -11.65 -12.11
CA ILE A 11 13.48 -10.45 -11.72
C ILE A 11 12.03 -10.61 -12.16
N GLY A 12 11.14 -10.77 -11.20
CA GLY A 12 9.69 -10.83 -11.41
C GLY A 12 9.06 -9.44 -11.47
N TYR A 13 7.99 -9.32 -12.24
CA TYR A 13 7.12 -8.16 -12.28
C TYR A 13 5.68 -8.60 -12.05
N ILE A 14 5.01 -7.93 -11.12
CA ILE A 14 3.58 -8.14 -10.81
C ILE A 14 2.89 -6.79 -10.81
N HIS A 15 1.85 -6.63 -11.62
CA HIS A 15 0.98 -5.47 -11.59
C HIS A 15 -0.35 -5.83 -10.93
N VAL A 16 -0.69 -5.11 -9.88
CA VAL A 16 -1.92 -5.29 -9.10
C VAL A 16 -2.82 -4.09 -9.31
N THR A 17 -3.94 -4.29 -9.98
CA THR A 17 -4.87 -3.22 -10.35
C THR A 17 -5.84 -2.82 -9.25
N ASN A 18 -6.17 -3.73 -8.35
CA ASN A 18 -7.07 -3.50 -7.21
C ASN A 18 -6.88 -4.59 -6.14
N PHE A 19 -7.55 -4.44 -4.99
CA PHE A 19 -7.56 -5.43 -3.90
C PHE A 19 -8.95 -6.06 -3.78
N MET A 20 -9.16 -7.17 -4.50
CA MET A 20 -10.36 -8.01 -4.45
C MET A 20 -10.07 -9.29 -3.65
N GLU A 21 -11.09 -10.10 -3.37
CA GLU A 21 -11.02 -11.28 -2.50
C GLU A 21 -9.94 -12.32 -2.88
N THR A 22 -9.49 -12.34 -4.12
CA THR A 22 -8.50 -13.29 -4.63
C THR A 22 -7.12 -12.69 -4.83
N THR A 23 -6.94 -11.38 -4.63
CA THR A 23 -5.73 -10.66 -5.05
C THR A 23 -4.48 -11.17 -4.37
N SER A 24 -4.52 -11.42 -3.06
CA SER A 24 -3.37 -11.94 -2.33
C SER A 24 -3.00 -13.37 -2.77
N HIS A 25 -3.98 -14.18 -3.13
CA HIS A 25 -3.74 -15.52 -3.67
C HIS A 25 -3.13 -15.48 -5.06
N GLU A 26 -3.64 -14.63 -5.94
CA GLU A 26 -3.09 -14.43 -7.30
C GLU A 26 -1.63 -13.96 -7.27
N VAL A 27 -1.29 -13.09 -6.29
CA VAL A 27 0.11 -12.68 -6.07
C VAL A 27 0.95 -13.86 -5.61
N GLN A 28 0.45 -14.72 -4.69
CA GLN A 28 1.15 -15.91 -4.25
C GLN A 28 1.42 -16.86 -5.42
N ASP A 29 0.42 -17.16 -6.23
CA ASP A 29 0.57 -18.00 -7.41
C ASP A 29 1.63 -17.48 -8.40
N ALA A 30 1.70 -16.15 -8.55
CA ALA A 30 2.72 -15.52 -9.38
C ALA A 30 4.13 -15.69 -8.79
N LEU A 31 4.28 -15.50 -7.48
CA LEU A 31 5.56 -15.67 -6.78
C LEU A 31 6.04 -17.14 -6.85
N ASP A 32 5.14 -18.10 -6.67
CA ASP A 32 5.45 -19.54 -6.75
C ASP A 32 5.89 -19.93 -8.16
N LYS A 33 5.19 -19.43 -9.18
CA LYS A 33 5.61 -19.61 -10.59
C LYS A 33 6.99 -19.01 -10.85
N PHE A 34 7.27 -17.80 -10.34
CA PHE A 34 8.60 -17.17 -10.52
C PHE A 34 9.70 -17.94 -9.80
N GLN A 35 9.40 -18.49 -8.62
CA GLN A 35 10.36 -19.31 -7.88
C GLN A 35 10.69 -20.62 -8.60
N ALA A 36 9.75 -21.18 -9.38
CA ALA A 36 9.95 -22.39 -10.16
C ALA A 36 10.80 -22.19 -11.44
N TYR A 37 11.07 -20.96 -11.86
CA TYR A 37 11.95 -20.69 -13.00
C TYR A 37 13.41 -21.07 -12.70
N PRO A 38 14.20 -21.45 -13.72
CA PRO A 38 15.61 -21.70 -13.53
C PRO A 38 16.35 -20.50 -12.89
N GLY A 39 16.98 -20.73 -11.74
CA GLY A 39 17.64 -19.68 -10.94
C GLY A 39 16.72 -18.93 -9.97
N GLY A 40 15.43 -19.27 -9.93
CA GLY A 40 14.45 -18.71 -8.99
C GLY A 40 14.25 -17.20 -9.09
N LEU A 41 13.50 -16.65 -8.12
CA LEU A 41 13.26 -15.22 -7.99
C LEU A 41 14.38 -14.56 -7.16
N ARG A 42 15.02 -13.53 -7.70
CA ARG A 42 16.11 -12.77 -7.06
C ARG A 42 15.79 -11.29 -6.86
N GLY A 43 14.65 -10.83 -7.34
CA GLY A 43 14.15 -9.47 -7.17
C GLY A 43 12.73 -9.37 -7.68
N LEU A 44 11.95 -8.48 -7.08
CA LEU A 44 10.54 -8.26 -7.43
C LEU A 44 10.28 -6.78 -7.70
N VAL A 45 9.59 -6.51 -8.79
CA VAL A 45 8.92 -5.23 -9.07
C VAL A 45 7.43 -5.43 -8.85
N LEU A 46 6.90 -4.79 -7.83
CA LEU A 46 5.48 -4.74 -7.52
C LEU A 46 4.91 -3.41 -7.99
N ASP A 47 4.08 -3.44 -9.01
CA ASP A 47 3.51 -2.23 -9.59
C ASP A 47 2.08 -2.00 -9.05
N LEU A 48 1.91 -0.93 -8.30
CA LEU A 48 0.65 -0.48 -7.72
C LEU A 48 0.14 0.82 -8.37
N ARG A 49 0.70 1.23 -9.50
CA ARG A 49 0.25 2.41 -10.22
C ARG A 49 -1.21 2.23 -10.70
N GLY A 50 -2.01 3.26 -10.53
CA GLY A 50 -3.44 3.22 -10.91
C GLY A 50 -4.32 2.37 -9.99
N ASN A 51 -3.78 1.75 -8.95
CA ASN A 51 -4.54 0.93 -8.02
C ASN A 51 -5.31 1.78 -7.01
N PRO A 52 -6.66 1.83 -7.04
CA PRO A 52 -7.46 2.66 -6.14
C PRO A 52 -7.62 2.06 -4.73
N GLY A 53 -7.05 0.88 -4.49
CA GLY A 53 -7.21 0.12 -3.26
C GLY A 53 -8.23 -1.01 -3.39
N GLY A 54 -8.98 -1.26 -2.34
CA GLY A 54 -9.98 -2.31 -2.22
C GLY A 54 -10.07 -2.83 -0.78
N LEU A 55 -10.16 -4.14 -0.63
CA LEU A 55 -10.38 -4.79 0.66
C LEU A 55 -9.16 -4.66 1.59
N LEU A 56 -9.40 -4.19 2.82
CA LEU A 56 -8.36 -4.07 3.85
C LEU A 56 -7.70 -5.42 4.15
N ASN A 57 -8.50 -6.48 4.31
CA ASN A 57 -7.97 -7.80 4.62
C ASN A 57 -7.02 -8.31 3.52
N GLU A 58 -7.31 -8.00 2.27
CA GLU A 58 -6.42 -8.37 1.16
C GLU A 58 -5.12 -7.57 1.16
N ALA A 59 -5.13 -6.30 1.59
CA ALA A 59 -3.90 -5.55 1.79
C ALA A 59 -3.05 -6.16 2.92
N VAL A 60 -3.68 -6.57 4.02
CA VAL A 60 -3.00 -7.27 5.14
C VAL A 60 -2.42 -8.60 4.67
N ASN A 61 -3.22 -9.44 3.99
CA ASN A 61 -2.80 -10.73 3.46
C ASN A 61 -1.67 -10.60 2.43
N MET A 62 -1.64 -9.52 1.66
CA MET A 62 -0.57 -9.24 0.72
C MET A 62 0.71 -8.83 1.44
N ALA A 63 0.61 -7.94 2.44
CA ALA A 63 1.76 -7.53 3.24
C ALA A 63 2.36 -8.71 4.03
N ASP A 64 1.51 -9.65 4.47
CA ASP A 64 1.88 -10.89 5.18
C ASP A 64 2.90 -11.76 4.40
N LYS A 65 2.87 -11.68 3.07
CA LYS A 65 3.81 -12.42 2.21
C LYS A 65 5.24 -11.89 2.24
N PHE A 66 5.43 -10.63 2.63
CA PHE A 66 6.70 -9.93 2.52
C PHE A 66 7.27 -9.48 3.87
N LEU A 67 6.45 -9.45 4.91
CA LEU A 67 6.80 -8.97 6.24
C LEU A 67 6.93 -10.13 7.23
N GLN A 68 7.63 -9.90 8.33
CA GLN A 68 7.82 -10.89 9.39
C GLN A 68 6.61 -10.94 10.32
N LYS A 69 6.34 -12.13 10.87
CA LYS A 69 5.27 -12.35 11.84
C LYS A 69 5.34 -11.34 13.00
N GLY A 70 4.18 -10.79 13.34
CA GLY A 70 4.01 -9.79 14.40
C GLY A 70 4.27 -8.35 13.98
N GLN A 71 4.90 -8.08 12.83
CA GLN A 71 5.06 -6.71 12.32
C GLN A 71 3.69 -6.07 12.06
N ILE A 72 3.57 -4.77 12.36
CA ILE A 72 2.34 -4.01 12.10
C ILE A 72 2.23 -3.77 10.59
N VAL A 73 1.05 -3.97 10.05
CA VAL A 73 0.72 -3.59 8.67
C VAL A 73 0.07 -2.21 8.64
N VAL A 74 -0.94 -2.00 9.47
CA VAL A 74 -1.70 -0.76 9.56
C VAL A 74 -2.38 -0.64 10.91
N SER A 75 -2.60 0.59 11.39
CA SER A 75 -3.44 0.89 12.54
C SER A 75 -4.63 1.74 12.12
N GLN A 76 -5.79 1.48 12.71
CA GLN A 76 -6.99 2.30 12.61
C GLN A 76 -7.19 3.04 13.93
N ARG A 77 -7.29 4.37 13.89
CA ARG A 77 -7.53 5.19 15.07
C ARG A 77 -8.71 6.12 14.84
N GLY A 78 -9.60 6.18 15.81
CA GLY A 78 -10.83 6.99 15.76
C GLY A 78 -11.22 7.54 17.13
N ARG A 79 -12.17 8.50 17.16
CA ARG A 79 -12.61 9.11 18.41
C ARG A 79 -13.60 8.26 19.19
N ALA A 80 -14.46 7.51 18.48
CA ALA A 80 -15.64 6.86 19.06
C ALA A 80 -15.44 5.37 19.34
N PHE A 81 -14.38 4.78 18.80
CA PHE A 81 -14.15 3.35 18.88
C PHE A 81 -12.68 3.08 19.26
N PRO A 82 -12.38 1.95 19.91
CA PRO A 82 -11.03 1.54 20.24
C PRO A 82 -10.14 1.40 19.00
N ASP A 83 -8.88 1.74 19.15
CA ASP A 83 -7.88 1.55 18.10
C ASP A 83 -7.79 0.07 17.69
N GLN A 84 -7.60 -0.16 16.39
CA GLN A 84 -7.40 -1.49 15.84
C GLN A 84 -6.02 -1.56 15.19
N VAL A 85 -5.29 -2.64 15.45
CA VAL A 85 -3.95 -2.84 14.88
C VAL A 85 -3.93 -4.17 14.12
N TYR A 86 -3.64 -4.09 12.84
CA TYR A 86 -3.51 -5.25 11.96
C TYR A 86 -2.04 -5.62 11.86
N ARG A 87 -1.76 -6.88 12.10
CA ARG A 87 -0.40 -7.43 12.12
C ARG A 87 -0.28 -8.61 11.18
N VAL A 88 0.94 -8.85 10.77
CA VAL A 88 1.34 -10.06 10.05
C VAL A 88 1.08 -11.27 10.94
N THR A 89 0.34 -12.25 10.44
CA THR A 89 -0.07 -13.45 11.19
C THR A 89 0.76 -14.67 10.84
N ASN A 90 1.03 -14.89 9.56
CA ASN A 90 1.75 -16.06 9.08
C ASN A 90 3.21 -15.79 8.80
N GLY A 91 3.54 -14.60 8.35
CA GLY A 91 4.84 -14.05 7.98
C GLY A 91 5.93 -15.10 7.86
N GLU A 92 6.27 -15.50 6.67
CA GLU A 92 7.28 -16.52 6.45
C GLU A 92 8.65 -15.94 6.82
N GLU A 93 9.15 -16.26 8.01
CA GLU A 93 10.48 -15.87 8.45
C GLU A 93 11.52 -16.33 7.42
N GLY A 94 12.00 -15.36 6.63
CA GLY A 94 13.15 -15.57 5.75
C GLY A 94 12.88 -16.11 4.35
N THR A 95 11.64 -16.33 3.94
CA THR A 95 11.33 -16.95 2.66
C THR A 95 11.69 -16.05 1.47
N TYR A 96 11.50 -14.74 1.60
CA TYR A 96 11.77 -13.82 0.49
C TYR A 96 12.88 -12.81 0.84
N LYS A 97 14.14 -13.23 0.67
CA LYS A 97 15.33 -12.37 0.94
C LYS A 97 15.69 -11.43 -0.23
N TYR A 98 15.01 -11.52 -1.35
CA TYR A 98 15.31 -10.68 -2.51
C TYR A 98 14.81 -9.23 -2.31
N PRO A 99 15.46 -8.24 -2.96
CA PRO A 99 15.00 -6.86 -2.95
C PRO A 99 13.65 -6.71 -3.64
N ILE A 100 12.84 -5.80 -3.12
CA ILE A 100 11.54 -5.43 -3.68
C ILE A 100 11.55 -3.94 -4.01
N VAL A 101 11.06 -3.61 -5.20
CA VAL A 101 10.73 -2.25 -5.60
C VAL A 101 9.23 -2.17 -5.78
N VAL A 102 8.58 -1.21 -5.12
CA VAL A 102 7.17 -0.92 -5.30
C VAL A 102 7.02 0.35 -6.11
N ILE A 103 6.31 0.26 -7.24
CA ILE A 103 6.05 1.41 -8.10
C ILE A 103 4.66 1.97 -7.77
N VAL A 104 4.61 3.27 -7.50
CA VAL A 104 3.37 3.97 -7.12
C VAL A 104 3.18 5.23 -7.96
N ASN A 105 1.94 5.71 -8.05
CA ASN A 105 1.64 7.01 -8.65
C ASN A 105 0.49 7.70 -7.91
N ARG A 106 0.09 8.86 -8.40
CA ARG A 106 -1.00 9.68 -7.83
C ARG A 106 -2.35 8.96 -7.72
N ASN A 107 -2.56 7.89 -8.48
CA ASN A 107 -3.78 7.11 -8.46
C ASN A 107 -3.68 5.86 -7.55
N THR A 108 -2.50 5.62 -6.96
CA THR A 108 -2.32 4.61 -5.92
C THR A 108 -3.01 5.07 -4.65
N ALA A 109 -4.02 4.33 -4.15
CA ALA A 109 -4.86 4.77 -3.05
C ALA A 109 -5.24 3.66 -2.05
N SER A 110 -5.61 4.05 -0.82
CA SER A 110 -6.26 3.18 0.19
C SER A 110 -5.45 1.90 0.49
N ALA A 111 -6.00 0.71 0.22
CA ALA A 111 -5.32 -0.58 0.44
C ALA A 111 -3.92 -0.65 -0.19
N ALA A 112 -3.74 -0.05 -1.38
CA ALA A 112 -2.43 0.03 -2.02
C ALA A 112 -1.45 0.92 -1.24
N GLU A 113 -1.94 1.98 -0.59
CA GLU A 113 -1.12 2.83 0.29
C GLU A 113 -0.78 2.13 1.61
N ILE A 114 -1.68 1.27 2.11
CA ILE A 114 -1.41 0.42 3.28
C ILE A 114 -0.25 -0.52 2.98
N VAL A 115 -0.29 -1.25 1.86
CA VAL A 115 0.79 -2.18 1.47
C VAL A 115 2.10 -1.44 1.25
N SER A 116 2.10 -0.39 0.41
CA SER A 116 3.33 0.37 0.11
C SER A 116 3.91 1.02 1.37
N GLY A 117 3.04 1.59 2.23
CA GLY A 117 3.45 2.20 3.50
C GLY A 117 4.01 1.20 4.50
N ALA A 118 3.41 0.01 4.60
CA ALA A 118 3.91 -1.05 5.47
C ALA A 118 5.28 -1.56 5.02
N LEU A 119 5.45 -1.84 3.73
CA LEU A 119 6.72 -2.28 3.18
C LEU A 119 7.81 -1.21 3.30
N GLN A 120 7.45 0.07 3.15
CA GLN A 120 8.36 1.20 3.33
C GLN A 120 8.83 1.32 4.78
N ASP A 121 7.89 1.34 5.74
CA ASP A 121 8.19 1.59 7.14
C ASP A 121 8.95 0.45 7.83
N HIS A 122 8.92 -0.75 7.24
CA HIS A 122 9.73 -1.89 7.67
C HIS A 122 11.02 -2.06 6.85
N ASP A 123 11.42 -1.08 6.04
CA ASP A 123 12.60 -1.14 5.17
C ASP A 123 12.63 -2.39 4.27
N ARG A 124 11.43 -2.95 3.97
CA ARG A 124 11.30 -4.18 3.18
C ARG A 124 11.36 -3.91 1.68
N ALA A 125 10.90 -2.74 1.24
CA ALA A 125 10.89 -2.37 -0.17
C ALA A 125 11.28 -0.90 -0.40
N LEU A 126 11.89 -0.64 -1.54
CA LEU A 126 12.07 0.70 -2.05
C LEU A 126 10.80 1.16 -2.76
N ILE A 127 10.23 2.27 -2.33
CA ILE A 127 9.07 2.88 -2.98
C ILE A 127 9.54 3.90 -4.00
N VAL A 128 9.08 3.74 -5.25
CA VAL A 128 9.51 4.57 -6.40
C VAL A 128 8.28 5.11 -7.12
N GLY A 129 8.32 6.37 -7.52
CA GLY A 129 7.27 7.00 -8.32
C GLY A 129 6.80 8.34 -7.79
N GLU A 130 5.52 8.63 -7.96
CA GLU A 130 4.88 9.87 -7.53
C GLU A 130 4.31 9.74 -6.11
N THR A 131 4.00 10.88 -5.47
CA THR A 131 3.19 10.91 -4.24
C THR A 131 1.84 10.25 -4.49
N THR A 132 1.45 9.32 -3.62
CA THR A 132 0.18 8.58 -3.71
C THR A 132 -1.03 9.45 -3.41
N PHE A 133 -2.24 8.91 -3.57
CA PHE A 133 -3.49 9.68 -3.45
C PHE A 133 -3.71 10.28 -2.06
N GLY A 134 -3.42 9.52 -0.99
CA GLY A 134 -3.69 9.92 0.39
C GLY A 134 -5.13 9.64 0.83
N LYS A 135 -5.65 8.43 0.56
CA LYS A 135 -6.98 7.98 1.01
C LYS A 135 -6.86 7.11 2.24
N GLY A 136 -6.95 7.71 3.41
CA GLY A 136 -6.75 7.05 4.70
C GLY A 136 -7.97 7.07 5.64
N LEU A 137 -9.21 7.15 5.10
CA LEU A 137 -10.46 7.14 5.85
C LEU A 137 -11.11 5.78 5.82
N VAL A 138 -11.61 5.32 6.96
CA VAL A 138 -12.44 4.13 7.11
C VAL A 138 -13.89 4.53 7.27
N GLN A 139 -14.75 3.99 6.43
CA GLN A 139 -16.19 4.19 6.52
C GLN A 139 -16.86 2.95 7.08
N THR A 140 -17.66 3.12 8.15
CA THR A 140 -18.52 2.07 8.71
C THR A 140 -19.94 2.31 8.25
N VAL A 141 -20.58 1.26 7.75
CA VAL A 141 -22.00 1.33 7.36
C VAL A 141 -22.85 0.87 8.54
N PHE A 142 -23.69 1.77 9.01
CA PHE A 142 -24.69 1.50 10.05
C PHE A 142 -26.03 1.22 9.38
N GLN A 143 -26.60 0.07 9.66
CA GLN A 143 -27.94 -0.29 9.20
C GLN A 143 -28.98 0.60 9.88
N ILE A 144 -29.84 1.20 9.08
CA ILE A 144 -30.98 1.99 9.55
C ILE A 144 -32.28 1.28 9.12
N PRO A 145 -33.43 1.48 9.81
CA PRO A 145 -34.69 0.91 9.36
C PRO A 145 -35.02 1.20 7.90
N GLU A 146 -35.90 0.39 7.30
CA GLU A 146 -36.35 0.50 5.91
C GLU A 146 -35.28 0.14 4.86
N ASN A 147 -34.38 -0.80 5.16
CA ASN A 147 -33.30 -1.25 4.27
C ASN A 147 -32.37 -0.12 3.79
N THR A 148 -32.20 0.92 4.61
CA THR A 148 -31.29 2.02 4.36
C THR A 148 -30.01 1.86 5.18
N GLY A 149 -28.94 2.55 4.80
CA GLY A 149 -27.66 2.52 5.50
C GLY A 149 -27.01 3.90 5.55
N LEU A 150 -26.37 4.19 6.69
CA LEU A 150 -25.58 5.40 6.89
C LEU A 150 -24.09 5.04 6.88
N ALA A 151 -23.35 5.53 5.90
CA ALA A 151 -21.90 5.40 5.86
C ALA A 151 -21.25 6.59 6.58
N LEU A 152 -20.56 6.32 7.68
CA LEU A 152 -19.84 7.34 8.45
C LEU A 152 -18.34 7.04 8.48
N THR A 153 -17.53 8.07 8.42
CA THR A 153 -16.09 7.95 8.69
C THR A 153 -15.88 7.74 10.18
N THR A 154 -15.30 6.59 10.54
CA THR A 154 -15.09 6.17 11.92
C THR A 154 -13.62 6.16 12.32
N TYR A 155 -12.70 5.90 11.38
CA TYR A 155 -11.28 5.80 11.65
C TYR A 155 -10.44 6.45 10.56
N HIS A 156 -9.18 6.72 10.92
CA HIS A 156 -8.08 7.01 10.00
C HIS A 156 -7.10 5.84 9.97
N TYR A 157 -6.48 5.62 8.80
CA TYR A 157 -5.39 4.68 8.65
C TYR A 157 -4.04 5.33 8.96
N TYR A 158 -3.22 4.61 9.74
CA TYR A 158 -1.85 4.98 10.06
C TYR A 158 -0.91 3.86 9.67
N THR A 159 0.22 4.20 9.07
CA THR A 159 1.29 3.26 8.73
C THR A 159 1.99 2.75 10.00
N PRO A 160 2.85 1.71 9.93
CA PRO A 160 3.57 1.19 11.10
C PRO A 160 4.36 2.24 11.87
N SER A 161 4.97 3.22 11.20
CA SER A 161 5.70 4.34 11.83
C SER A 161 4.79 5.41 12.42
N GLY A 162 3.46 5.27 12.30
CA GLY A 162 2.48 6.23 12.80
C GLY A 162 2.18 7.39 11.87
N ARG A 163 2.59 7.35 10.60
CA ARG A 163 2.23 8.35 9.59
C ARG A 163 0.76 8.21 9.22
N LEU A 164 0.03 9.33 9.21
CA LEU A 164 -1.34 9.38 8.71
C LEU A 164 -1.35 9.22 7.18
N ILE A 165 -2.09 8.23 6.66
CA ILE A 165 -2.23 8.03 5.21
C ILE A 165 -3.10 9.12 4.61
N GLN A 166 -4.14 9.58 5.33
CA GLN A 166 -5.06 10.59 4.83
C GLN A 166 -4.35 11.91 4.55
N ARG A 167 -4.45 12.37 3.31
CA ARG A 167 -4.03 13.72 2.93
C ARG A 167 -4.99 14.74 3.54
N SER A 168 -4.44 15.81 4.14
CA SER A 168 -5.28 16.90 4.69
C SER A 168 -6.11 17.54 3.58
N TYR A 169 -7.36 17.83 3.90
CA TYR A 169 -8.29 18.61 3.09
C TYR A 169 -8.66 19.94 3.79
N ASP A 170 -7.98 20.26 4.89
CA ASP A 170 -8.19 21.52 5.61
C ASP A 170 -7.74 22.70 4.74
N HIS A 171 -8.61 23.70 4.61
CA HIS A 171 -8.38 24.91 3.82
C HIS A 171 -8.12 24.69 2.31
N VAL A 172 -8.52 23.53 1.78
CA VAL A 172 -8.38 23.20 0.36
C VAL A 172 -9.77 23.09 -0.27
N SER A 173 -9.97 23.70 -1.45
CA SER A 173 -11.21 23.51 -2.19
C SER A 173 -11.33 22.05 -2.65
N LEU A 174 -12.55 21.54 -2.85
CA LEU A 174 -12.76 20.20 -3.40
C LEU A 174 -12.08 20.04 -4.77
N TYR A 175 -12.12 21.09 -5.60
CA TYR A 175 -11.44 21.07 -6.88
C TYR A 175 -9.92 20.92 -6.69
N ASP A 176 -9.31 21.73 -5.84
CA ASP A 176 -7.87 21.65 -5.57
C ASP A 176 -7.49 20.30 -4.94
N TYR A 177 -8.34 19.77 -4.06
CA TYR A 177 -8.10 18.46 -3.44
C TYR A 177 -8.03 17.32 -4.46
N TYR A 178 -8.90 17.31 -5.45
CA TYR A 178 -8.95 16.23 -6.43
C TYR A 178 -8.06 16.45 -7.66
N TYR A 179 -7.89 17.71 -8.08
CA TYR A 179 -7.28 18.03 -9.38
C TYR A 179 -5.99 18.82 -9.29
N VAL A 180 -5.79 19.66 -8.26
CA VAL A 180 -4.57 20.44 -8.05
C VAL A 180 -3.76 19.84 -6.91
N ARG A 181 -2.65 19.19 -7.24
CA ARG A 181 -1.79 18.57 -6.23
C ARG A 181 -0.69 19.49 -5.77
N ASP A 182 -0.27 19.34 -4.51
CA ASP A 182 0.84 20.08 -3.88
C ASP A 182 2.16 19.98 -4.64
N ASP A 183 2.33 18.94 -5.46
CA ASP A 183 3.51 18.78 -6.31
C ASP A 183 3.66 19.92 -7.32
N ALA A 184 2.55 20.47 -7.80
CA ALA A 184 2.55 21.66 -8.67
C ALA A 184 3.01 22.93 -7.93
N LYS A 185 2.74 23.02 -6.61
CA LYS A 185 3.18 24.15 -5.76
C LYS A 185 4.63 24.01 -5.27
N LYS A 186 5.19 22.78 -5.29
CA LYS A 186 6.59 22.51 -4.91
C LYS A 186 7.57 22.56 -6.08
N ALA A 187 7.09 22.62 -7.32
CA ALA A 187 7.93 22.73 -8.51
C ALA A 187 8.74 24.03 -8.57
N ASP A 188 8.38 25.04 -7.74
CA ASP A 188 9.08 26.32 -7.64
C ASP A 188 10.22 26.36 -6.59
N LYS A 189 10.49 25.24 -5.90
CA LYS A 189 11.67 25.14 -5.02
C LYS A 189 12.67 24.13 -5.61
N PRO A 190 13.93 24.52 -5.85
CA PRO A 190 14.94 23.60 -6.33
C PRO A 190 15.05 22.42 -5.34
N ARG A 191 14.90 21.20 -5.85
CA ARG A 191 15.15 19.98 -5.11
C ARG A 191 16.64 19.95 -4.74
N THR A 192 16.99 20.42 -3.57
CA THR A 192 18.25 20.03 -2.96
C THR A 192 18.15 18.54 -2.65
N ALA A 193 18.83 17.75 -3.47
CA ALA A 193 19.02 16.34 -3.23
C ALA A 193 19.80 16.16 -1.93
N SER A 194 19.12 15.84 -0.84
CA SER A 194 19.74 15.19 0.32
C SER A 194 19.64 13.68 0.14
N LEU A 195 20.31 13.18 -0.89
CA LEU A 195 20.75 11.81 -0.99
C LEU A 195 22.18 11.79 -0.47
N PHE A 196 22.42 10.95 0.54
CA PHE A 196 23.72 10.67 1.18
C PHE A 196 24.20 11.67 2.25
N ALA A 197 23.83 11.37 3.48
CA ALA A 197 24.68 11.50 4.66
C ALA A 197 24.24 10.45 5.67
N SER A 198 24.87 9.28 5.65
CA SER A 198 25.81 8.80 6.67
C SER A 198 26.20 7.37 6.32
N MET A 199 27.47 7.28 6.06
CA MET A 199 28.25 6.05 6.27
C MET A 199 28.33 5.77 7.76
#